data_54440d8c383a5a243c68325bd0e37a59
#
_entry.id   54440d8c383a5a243c68325bd0e37a59
#
_cell.length_a   1.000
_cell.length_b   1.000
_cell.length_c   1.000
_cell.angle_alpha   90.00
_cell.angle_beta   90.00
_cell.angle_gamma   90.00
#
_symmetry.space_group_name_H-M   'P 1'
#
loop_
_entity.id
_entity.type
_entity.pdbx_description
1 polymer ?
#
loop_
_entity_poly.entity_id
_entity_poly.type
_entity_poly.pdbx_seq_one_letter_code
_entity_poly.pdbx_strand_id
1 'polypeptide(L)'
;ETNFHLEMEPELMTEWETNILCETPPSRIQIEVGVQSTHKKTLDAINRYNDWPYIQKAIRPIIEAGRTHVHMDLIVGLPYENKQRFGLSFNDLFSLQPHALQIGFLKLLKGSGVRRMEEYQYISDPLAPYEVLSTHVLPYRDIRFLKHFEDVFERFYNSERFRTVFGYIGSKLIKEHTDTSITGEDTETNHVPPMKKYDPSKVETKKDALYNFFLAKGDTVAAELLQYDTLVSYRGKVRSEAVGLPKQTKELLQEGEAFWRNEKIASQYIPNYTFKEWRKIRQQYVEMPMSKDTAKVLGIENVPNVPFTVVIDVNKEVKPFIRPEIEAC
;
A
#
# COMPACT_ATOMS: atom_id res chain seq x y z
N GLU A 1 24.91 -11.36 -10.00
CA GLU A 1 24.73 -9.98 -10.46
C GLU A 1 24.74 -9.05 -9.25
N THR A 2 25.45 -7.90 -9.37
CA THR A 2 25.57 -6.94 -8.27
C THR A 2 24.41 -5.96 -8.30
N ASN A 3 23.80 -5.72 -7.14
CA ASN A 3 22.87 -4.62 -6.91
C ASN A 3 23.61 -3.56 -6.08
N PHE A 4 23.45 -2.28 -6.43
CA PHE A 4 24.03 -1.15 -5.72
C PHE A 4 22.94 -0.46 -4.90
N HIS A 5 23.20 -0.30 -3.60
CA HIS A 5 22.36 0.49 -2.71
C HIS A 5 23.06 1.83 -2.47
N LEU A 6 22.37 2.93 -2.79
CA LEU A 6 22.90 4.30 -2.72
C LEU A 6 21.98 5.12 -1.81
N GLU A 7 22.58 5.79 -0.82
CA GLU A 7 21.90 6.83 -0.07
C GLU A 7 22.00 8.14 -0.85
N MET A 8 20.84 8.79 -1.07
CA MET A 8 20.75 10.00 -1.89
C MET A 8 20.20 11.16 -1.06
N GLU A 9 20.90 12.29 -1.14
CA GLU A 9 20.36 13.57 -0.67
C GLU A 9 19.47 14.17 -1.78
N PRO A 10 18.14 14.12 -1.63
CA PRO A 10 17.25 14.39 -2.76
C PRO A 10 17.31 15.82 -3.28
N GLU A 11 17.65 16.78 -2.42
CA GLU A 11 17.82 18.19 -2.80
C GLU A 11 19.08 18.47 -3.64
N LEU A 12 20.02 17.54 -3.69
CA LEU A 12 21.22 17.63 -4.50
C LEU A 12 21.11 16.91 -5.85
N MET A 13 20.01 16.18 -6.07
CA MET A 13 19.81 15.42 -7.31
C MET A 13 19.66 16.34 -8.51
N THR A 14 20.46 16.10 -9.52
CA THR A 14 20.41 16.80 -10.80
C THR A 14 19.50 16.09 -11.80
N GLU A 15 19.03 16.79 -12.83
CA GLU A 15 18.28 16.19 -13.94
C GLU A 15 19.09 15.08 -14.65
N TRP A 16 20.41 15.21 -14.70
CA TRP A 16 21.28 14.21 -15.30
C TRP A 16 21.25 12.90 -14.49
N GLU A 17 21.37 12.97 -13.17
CA GLU A 17 21.30 11.80 -12.28
C GLU A 17 19.92 11.14 -12.33
N THR A 18 18.83 11.94 -12.32
CA THR A 18 17.47 11.47 -12.51
C THR A 18 17.33 10.66 -13.80
N ASN A 19 17.85 11.17 -14.94
CA ASN A 19 17.79 10.49 -16.22
C ASN A 19 18.58 9.17 -16.21
N ILE A 20 19.78 9.14 -15.63
CA ILE A 20 20.56 7.90 -15.47
C ILE A 20 19.76 6.85 -14.69
N LEU A 21 19.13 7.24 -13.58
CA LEU A 21 18.35 6.33 -12.74
C LEU A 21 17.11 5.81 -13.46
N CYS A 22 16.51 6.63 -14.35
CA CYS A 22 15.40 6.19 -15.22
C CYS A 22 15.83 5.20 -16.30
N GLU A 23 17.08 5.26 -16.77
CA GLU A 23 17.62 4.42 -17.86
C GLU A 23 18.38 3.18 -17.38
N THR A 24 18.72 3.12 -16.10
CA THR A 24 19.47 2.02 -15.49
C THR A 24 18.81 0.66 -15.77
N PRO A 25 19.57 -0.41 -16.04
CA PRO A 25 19.02 -1.75 -16.17
C PRO A 25 18.25 -2.16 -14.91
N PRO A 26 17.06 -2.79 -15.04
CA PRO A 26 16.23 -3.15 -13.88
C PRO A 26 16.97 -3.96 -12.83
N SER A 27 16.68 -3.74 -11.56
CA SER A 27 17.27 -4.44 -10.41
C SER A 27 18.77 -4.22 -10.19
N ARG A 28 19.35 -3.20 -10.80
CA ARG A 28 20.79 -2.85 -10.60
C ARG A 28 21.01 -1.83 -9.52
N ILE A 29 20.12 -0.87 -9.39
CA ILE A 29 20.23 0.23 -8.42
C ILE A 29 19.00 0.26 -7.53
N GLN A 30 19.25 0.44 -6.26
CA GLN A 30 18.31 0.82 -5.23
C GLN A 30 18.79 2.14 -4.63
N ILE A 31 17.89 3.12 -4.52
CA ILE A 31 18.18 4.38 -3.85
C ILE A 31 17.35 4.51 -2.58
N GLU A 32 17.97 5.05 -1.53
CA GLU A 32 17.34 5.44 -0.29
C GLU A 32 17.32 6.97 -0.19
N VAL A 33 16.12 7.53 -0.08
CA VAL A 33 15.86 8.97 -0.09
C VAL A 33 15.33 9.37 1.27
N GLY A 34 16.23 9.93 2.08
CA GLY A 34 15.92 10.34 3.45
C GLY A 34 15.15 11.66 3.51
N VAL A 35 13.84 11.67 3.32
CA VAL A 35 13.03 12.90 3.40
C VAL A 35 12.83 13.34 4.85
N GLN A 36 12.66 12.41 5.76
CA GLN A 36 12.45 12.57 7.21
C GLN A 36 11.11 13.21 7.58
N SER A 37 10.70 14.31 6.95
CA SER A 37 9.46 15.06 7.11
C SER A 37 9.25 15.98 5.91
N THR A 38 8.00 16.36 5.61
CA THR A 38 7.68 17.43 4.66
C THR A 38 7.30 18.73 5.38
N HIS A 39 7.40 18.77 6.71
CA HIS A 39 7.09 19.93 7.52
C HIS A 39 8.28 20.86 7.67
N LYS A 40 8.22 22.01 7.01
CA LYS A 40 9.34 22.98 7.01
C LYS A 40 9.85 23.32 8.42
N LYS A 41 8.95 23.59 9.37
CA LYS A 41 9.34 23.94 10.75
C LYS A 41 10.09 22.80 11.45
N THR A 42 9.72 21.55 11.18
CA THR A 42 10.41 20.35 11.67
C THR A 42 11.81 20.24 11.07
N LEU A 43 11.91 20.42 9.75
CA LEU A 43 13.17 20.34 9.02
C LEU A 43 14.14 21.44 9.47
N ASP A 44 13.69 22.69 9.62
CA ASP A 44 14.48 23.80 10.13
C ASP A 44 15.02 23.48 11.55
N ALA A 45 14.21 22.87 12.40
CA ALA A 45 14.61 22.52 13.77
C ALA A 45 15.69 21.44 13.87
N ILE A 46 15.82 20.60 12.85
CA ILE A 46 16.85 19.56 12.76
C ILE A 46 18.00 19.94 11.82
N ASN A 47 18.04 21.20 11.39
CA ASN A 47 19.02 21.73 10.42
C ASN A 47 19.07 20.93 9.11
N ARG A 48 17.91 20.52 8.60
CA ARG A 48 17.79 19.83 7.33
C ARG A 48 17.04 20.72 6.34
N TYR A 49 17.58 20.78 5.12
CA TYR A 49 16.95 21.50 4.02
C TYR A 49 16.32 20.50 3.07
N ASN A 50 15.00 20.49 2.99
CA ASN A 50 14.25 19.68 2.03
C ASN A 50 13.18 20.56 1.38
N ASP A 51 13.21 20.68 0.07
CA ASP A 51 12.16 21.29 -0.73
C ASP A 51 11.27 20.16 -1.32
N TRP A 52 10.11 19.92 -0.71
CA TRP A 52 9.24 18.83 -1.12
C TRP A 52 8.82 18.89 -2.60
N PRO A 53 8.39 20.05 -3.18
CA PRO A 53 8.13 20.17 -4.61
C PRO A 53 9.32 19.77 -5.50
N TYR A 54 10.52 20.14 -5.11
CA TYR A 54 11.73 19.76 -5.83
C TYR A 54 11.98 18.24 -5.76
N ILE A 55 11.86 17.66 -4.58
CA ILE A 55 12.02 16.22 -4.36
C ILE A 55 11.01 15.43 -5.19
N GLN A 56 9.73 15.86 -5.20
CA GLN A 56 8.70 15.24 -6.03
C GLN A 56 9.08 15.25 -7.51
N LYS A 57 9.57 16.39 -8.02
CA LYS A 57 9.96 16.54 -9.42
C LYS A 57 11.13 15.61 -9.78
N ALA A 58 12.10 15.42 -8.89
CA ALA A 58 13.26 14.57 -9.12
C ALA A 58 12.95 13.07 -9.01
N ILE A 59 12.12 12.67 -8.05
CA ILE A 59 11.89 11.25 -7.71
C ILE A 59 10.75 10.63 -8.53
N ARG A 60 9.69 11.38 -8.84
CA ARG A 60 8.54 10.85 -9.59
C ARG A 60 8.92 10.15 -10.91
N PRO A 61 9.76 10.73 -11.80
CA PRO A 61 10.14 10.07 -13.05
C PRO A 61 10.86 8.74 -12.82
N ILE A 62 11.66 8.63 -11.75
CA ILE A 62 12.41 7.41 -11.41
C ILE A 62 11.43 6.30 -11.00
N ILE A 63 10.43 6.64 -10.18
CA ILE A 63 9.38 5.68 -9.78
C ILE A 63 8.56 5.23 -10.99
N GLU A 64 8.15 6.17 -11.84
CA GLU A 64 7.35 5.90 -13.05
C GLU A 64 8.11 5.06 -14.08
N ALA A 65 9.42 5.25 -14.21
CA ALA A 65 10.28 4.43 -15.05
C ALA A 65 10.37 2.96 -14.56
N GLY A 66 10.20 2.71 -13.26
CA GLY A 66 10.12 1.38 -12.65
C GLY A 66 11.40 0.54 -12.79
N ARG A 67 12.56 1.18 -13.00
CA ARG A 67 13.83 0.49 -13.24
C ARG A 67 14.75 0.50 -12.02
N THR A 68 14.71 1.58 -11.26
CA THR A 68 15.46 1.77 -10.02
C THR A 68 14.49 1.59 -8.84
N HIS A 69 14.88 0.79 -7.86
CA HIS A 69 14.09 0.60 -6.65
C HIS A 69 14.25 1.82 -5.75
N VAL A 70 13.15 2.48 -5.42
CA VAL A 70 13.14 3.72 -4.62
C VAL A 70 12.59 3.43 -3.24
N HIS A 71 13.43 3.63 -2.22
CA HIS A 71 13.06 3.74 -0.81
C HIS A 71 12.92 5.19 -0.41
N MET A 72 11.91 5.54 0.36
CA MET A 72 11.76 6.86 0.97
C MET A 72 11.55 6.72 2.47
N ASP A 73 12.11 7.64 3.26
CA ASP A 73 12.11 7.53 4.71
C ASP A 73 11.44 8.70 5.39
N LEU A 74 10.65 8.38 6.43
CA LEU A 74 10.07 9.31 7.39
C LEU A 74 10.52 8.96 8.81
N ILE A 75 10.63 9.97 9.69
CA ILE A 75 10.97 9.76 11.10
C ILE A 75 9.86 10.29 12.00
N VAL A 76 9.28 9.40 12.80
CA VAL A 76 8.34 9.73 13.88
C VAL A 76 9.08 10.30 15.08
N GLY A 77 8.55 11.34 15.70
CA GLY A 77 9.09 11.93 16.91
C GLY A 77 10.02 13.12 16.69
N LEU A 78 10.07 13.65 15.46
CA LEU A 78 10.78 14.89 15.16
C LEU A 78 10.13 16.10 15.86
N PRO A 79 10.89 17.21 16.06
CA PRO A 79 10.35 18.43 16.65
C PRO A 79 9.13 18.98 15.90
N TYR A 80 8.14 19.53 16.62
CA TYR A 80 6.93 20.18 16.07
C TYR A 80 6.03 19.27 15.21
N GLU A 81 6.28 17.99 15.13
CA GLU A 81 5.50 17.05 14.33
C GLU A 81 4.60 16.18 15.23
N ASN A 82 3.33 16.58 15.36
CA ASN A 82 2.31 15.77 16.01
C ASN A 82 1.81 14.65 15.07
N LYS A 83 0.91 13.80 15.54
CA LYS A 83 0.38 12.68 14.75
C LYS A 83 -0.30 13.12 13.45
N GLN A 84 -1.06 14.22 13.49
CA GLN A 84 -1.76 14.75 12.30
C GLN A 84 -0.76 15.26 11.27
N ARG A 85 0.26 16.03 11.72
CA ARG A 85 1.30 16.54 10.82
C ARG A 85 2.15 15.42 10.22
N PHE A 86 2.49 14.41 11.02
CA PHE A 86 3.14 13.21 10.50
C PHE A 86 2.29 12.52 9.42
N GLY A 87 0.96 12.45 9.63
CA GLY A 87 0.03 11.90 8.65
C GLY A 87 0.06 12.66 7.31
N LEU A 88 0.23 14.00 7.33
CA LEU A 88 0.40 14.78 6.10
C LEU A 88 1.73 14.46 5.42
N SER A 89 2.85 14.42 6.16
CA SER A 89 4.16 14.01 5.61
C SER A 89 4.09 12.59 5.01
N PHE A 90 3.39 11.68 5.67
CA PHE A 90 3.16 10.33 5.15
C PHE A 90 2.36 10.34 3.84
N ASN A 91 1.26 11.09 3.77
CA ASN A 91 0.44 11.19 2.56
C ASN A 91 1.21 11.80 1.39
N ASP A 92 2.05 12.81 1.66
CA ASP A 92 2.92 13.42 0.66
C ASP A 92 3.80 12.33 0.00
N LEU A 93 4.56 11.57 0.78
CA LEU A 93 5.43 10.53 0.26
C LEU A 93 4.64 9.37 -0.37
N PHE A 94 3.56 8.95 0.28
CA PHE A 94 2.73 7.85 -0.22
C PHE A 94 2.06 8.18 -1.55
N SER A 95 1.77 9.46 -1.84
CA SER A 95 1.24 9.90 -3.13
C SER A 95 2.18 9.63 -4.31
N LEU A 96 3.49 9.53 -4.06
CA LEU A 96 4.47 9.14 -5.09
C LEU A 96 4.47 7.64 -5.38
N GLN A 97 3.89 6.81 -4.51
CA GLN A 97 3.92 5.35 -4.60
C GLN A 97 5.33 4.78 -4.72
N PRO A 98 6.28 5.13 -3.81
CA PRO A 98 7.62 4.56 -3.84
C PRO A 98 7.58 3.05 -3.70
N HIS A 99 8.66 2.37 -4.08
CA HIS A 99 8.74 0.91 -3.96
C HIS A 99 8.72 0.45 -2.50
N ALA A 100 9.35 1.22 -1.61
CA ALA A 100 9.22 1.08 -0.17
C ALA A 100 9.16 2.46 0.50
N LEU A 101 8.40 2.57 1.58
CA LEU A 101 8.30 3.73 2.44
C LEU A 101 8.56 3.29 3.88
N GLN A 102 9.73 3.65 4.40
CA GLN A 102 10.15 3.30 5.74
C GLN A 102 9.68 4.35 6.75
N ILE A 103 9.12 3.89 7.84
CA ILE A 103 8.72 4.73 8.98
C ILE A 103 9.66 4.42 10.14
N GLY A 104 10.66 5.29 10.33
CA GLY A 104 11.59 5.21 11.43
C GLY A 104 11.06 5.91 12.68
N PHE A 105 11.65 5.59 13.85
CA PHE A 105 11.38 6.26 15.12
C PHE A 105 12.65 6.93 15.61
N LEU A 106 12.54 8.20 15.98
CA LEU A 106 13.69 9.01 16.41
C LEU A 106 14.43 8.35 17.57
N LYS A 107 15.75 8.24 17.42
CA LYS A 107 16.66 7.73 18.43
C LYS A 107 17.55 8.86 18.95
N LEU A 108 17.50 9.14 20.24
CA LEU A 108 18.29 10.19 20.87
C LEU A 108 19.71 9.69 21.17
N LEU A 109 20.49 9.53 20.11
CA LEU A 109 21.84 9.03 20.26
C LEU A 109 22.71 9.93 21.14
N LYS A 110 23.66 9.34 21.85
CA LYS A 110 24.63 10.10 22.68
C LYS A 110 25.43 11.02 21.75
N GLY A 111 25.47 12.31 22.12
CA GLY A 111 26.17 13.32 21.33
C GLY A 111 25.32 14.05 20.29
N SER A 112 24.13 13.54 19.94
CA SER A 112 23.25 14.26 19.00
C SER A 112 22.79 15.61 19.57
N GLY A 113 22.67 16.62 18.68
CA GLY A 113 22.21 17.97 19.06
C GLY A 113 20.79 17.94 19.63
N VAL A 114 19.89 17.21 18.99
CA VAL A 114 18.47 17.09 19.36
C VAL A 114 18.30 16.59 20.81
N ARG A 115 19.17 15.71 21.30
CA ARG A 115 19.12 15.20 22.67
C ARG A 115 19.25 16.30 23.73
N ARG A 116 19.88 17.42 23.41
CA ARG A 116 20.18 18.55 24.31
C ARG A 116 19.12 19.65 24.28
N MET A 117 18.12 19.53 23.39
CA MET A 117 17.09 20.54 23.21
C MET A 117 15.92 20.29 24.16
N GLU A 118 15.97 20.93 25.35
CA GLU A 118 15.01 20.76 26.45
C GLU A 118 13.59 21.22 26.06
N GLU A 119 13.47 22.16 25.12
CA GLU A 119 12.19 22.69 24.63
C GLU A 119 11.27 21.63 24.02
N TYR A 120 11.83 20.54 23.50
CA TYR A 120 11.03 19.47 22.88
C TYR A 120 10.56 18.40 23.87
N GLN A 121 10.99 18.49 25.13
CA GLN A 121 10.57 17.62 26.24
C GLN A 121 10.61 16.14 25.89
N TYR A 122 11.69 15.71 25.27
CA TYR A 122 11.87 14.32 24.88
C TYR A 122 11.93 13.38 26.07
N ILE A 123 11.10 12.33 26.03
CA ILE A 123 11.26 11.16 26.88
C ILE A 123 11.67 10.02 25.95
N SER A 124 12.79 9.37 26.27
CA SER A 124 13.29 8.24 25.49
C SER A 124 13.56 7.03 26.36
N ASP A 125 13.67 5.86 25.75
CA ASP A 125 14.17 4.68 26.43
C ASP A 125 15.57 4.97 26.99
N PRO A 126 15.86 4.67 28.27
CA PRO A 126 17.18 4.84 28.85
C PRO A 126 18.23 3.88 28.28
N LEU A 127 17.79 2.77 27.68
CA LEU A 127 18.64 1.77 27.04
C LEU A 127 18.79 2.05 25.54
N ALA A 128 19.89 1.60 24.94
CA ALA A 128 20.07 1.65 23.50
C ALA A 128 18.94 0.85 22.80
N PRO A 129 18.38 1.37 21.73
CA PRO A 129 18.84 2.47 20.88
C PRO A 129 18.36 3.88 21.30
N TYR A 130 17.88 4.10 22.52
CA TYR A 130 17.41 5.40 23.03
C TYR A 130 16.24 5.98 22.23
N GLU A 131 15.31 5.10 21.85
CA GLU A 131 14.16 5.47 21.05
C GLU A 131 13.23 6.42 21.80
N VAL A 132 12.69 7.43 21.11
CA VAL A 132 11.76 8.40 21.66
C VAL A 132 10.43 7.74 22.00
N LEU A 133 9.97 7.97 23.23
CA LEU A 133 8.69 7.47 23.75
C LEU A 133 7.62 8.56 23.78
N SER A 134 8.00 9.84 23.91
CA SER A 134 7.12 10.99 23.79
C SER A 134 7.89 12.28 23.54
N THR A 135 7.19 13.29 23.00
CA THR A 135 7.68 14.66 22.84
C THR A 135 6.62 15.64 23.36
N HIS A 136 6.92 16.95 23.39
CA HIS A 136 5.97 17.99 23.78
C HIS A 136 4.68 18.02 22.91
N VAL A 137 4.70 17.53 21.66
CA VAL A 137 3.55 17.51 20.73
C VAL A 137 3.07 16.11 20.36
N LEU A 138 3.84 15.07 20.71
CA LEU A 138 3.53 13.69 20.35
C LEU A 138 3.56 12.80 21.61
N PRO A 139 2.41 12.58 22.27
CA PRO A 139 2.34 11.78 23.49
C PRO A 139 2.56 10.29 23.19
N TYR A 140 2.94 9.53 24.22
CA TYR A 140 3.25 8.10 24.14
C TYR A 140 2.16 7.26 23.45
N ARG A 141 0.88 7.56 23.71
CA ARG A 141 -0.25 6.86 23.08
C ARG A 141 -0.22 6.98 21.54
N ASP A 142 0.21 8.14 21.02
CA ASP A 142 0.26 8.43 19.60
C ASP A 142 1.50 7.78 18.96
N ILE A 143 2.63 7.72 19.65
CA ILE A 143 3.80 6.93 19.23
C ILE A 143 3.44 5.44 19.15
N ARG A 144 2.73 4.90 20.15
CA ARG A 144 2.25 3.51 20.09
C ARG A 144 1.32 3.26 18.92
N PHE A 145 0.41 4.20 18.62
CA PHE A 145 -0.44 4.10 17.45
C PHE A 145 0.40 4.04 16.15
N LEU A 146 1.38 4.93 16.00
CA LEU A 146 2.25 4.97 14.83
C LEU A 146 3.12 3.72 14.70
N LYS A 147 3.55 3.10 15.80
CA LYS A 147 4.23 1.79 15.78
C LYS A 147 3.32 0.67 15.23
N HIS A 148 2.05 0.64 15.64
CA HIS A 148 1.11 -0.31 15.07
C HIS A 148 0.81 -0.03 13.60
N PHE A 149 0.74 1.25 13.23
CA PHE A 149 0.57 1.65 11.84
C PHE A 149 1.76 1.20 10.99
N GLU A 150 2.98 1.47 11.44
CA GLU A 150 4.22 1.03 10.79
C GLU A 150 4.25 -0.49 10.57
N ASP A 151 4.00 -1.30 11.62
CA ASP A 151 3.97 -2.76 11.53
C ASP A 151 2.91 -3.28 10.51
N VAL A 152 1.75 -2.63 10.42
CA VAL A 152 0.74 -2.95 9.40
C VAL A 152 1.23 -2.53 8.01
N PHE A 153 1.76 -1.31 7.89
CA PHE A 153 2.22 -0.76 6.62
C PHE A 153 3.38 -1.58 6.03
N GLU A 154 4.35 -1.95 6.86
CA GLU A 154 5.47 -2.83 6.49
C GLU A 154 4.97 -4.16 5.90
N ARG A 155 3.99 -4.79 6.56
CA ARG A 155 3.46 -6.09 6.15
C ARG A 155 2.61 -6.04 4.89
N PHE A 156 1.92 -4.94 4.65
CA PHE A 156 0.99 -4.83 3.51
C PHE A 156 1.60 -4.08 2.33
N TYR A 157 2.24 -2.95 2.56
CA TYR A 157 2.80 -2.13 1.49
C TYR A 157 4.22 -2.57 1.11
N ASN A 158 5.19 -2.51 2.04
CA ASN A 158 6.59 -2.80 1.75
C ASN A 158 6.83 -4.27 1.38
N SER A 159 5.94 -5.18 1.77
CA SER A 159 6.00 -6.58 1.32
C SER A 159 5.73 -6.77 -0.18
N GLU A 160 5.26 -5.73 -0.86
CA GLU A 160 4.84 -5.71 -2.28
C GLU A 160 3.69 -6.68 -2.65
N ARG A 161 3.12 -7.37 -1.66
CA ARG A 161 2.08 -8.40 -1.89
C ARG A 161 0.70 -7.82 -2.17
N PHE A 162 0.47 -6.57 -1.79
CA PHE A 162 -0.82 -5.89 -1.86
C PHE A 162 -0.77 -4.63 -2.72
N ARG A 163 0.02 -4.69 -3.81
CA ARG A 163 0.26 -3.53 -4.68
C ARG A 163 -1.01 -2.99 -5.33
N THR A 164 -1.98 -3.85 -5.64
CA THR A 164 -3.18 -3.42 -6.36
C THR A 164 -4.06 -2.53 -5.49
N VAL A 165 -4.36 -2.95 -4.26
CA VAL A 165 -5.17 -2.14 -3.34
C VAL A 165 -4.45 -0.86 -2.93
N PHE A 166 -3.14 -0.90 -2.65
CA PHE A 166 -2.40 0.30 -2.26
C PHE A 166 -2.17 1.25 -3.44
N GLY A 167 -2.00 0.76 -4.67
CA GLY A 167 -2.00 1.58 -5.87
C GLY A 167 -3.32 2.31 -6.09
N TYR A 168 -4.44 1.64 -5.86
CA TYR A 168 -5.76 2.28 -5.90
C TYR A 168 -5.91 3.37 -4.83
N ILE A 169 -5.53 3.10 -3.57
CA ILE A 169 -5.58 4.08 -2.48
C ILE A 169 -4.70 5.29 -2.81
N GLY A 170 -3.48 5.08 -3.27
CA GLY A 170 -2.57 6.15 -3.67
C GLY A 170 -3.14 7.02 -4.80
N SER A 171 -3.75 6.41 -5.80
CA SER A 171 -4.39 7.16 -6.90
C SER A 171 -5.59 7.99 -6.46
N LYS A 172 -6.31 7.55 -5.42
CA LYS A 172 -7.38 8.36 -4.78
C LYS A 172 -6.80 9.59 -4.08
N LEU A 173 -5.74 9.40 -3.28
CA LEU A 173 -5.09 10.51 -2.60
C LEU A 173 -4.58 11.57 -3.58
N ILE A 174 -3.98 11.17 -4.70
CA ILE A 174 -3.52 12.10 -5.73
C ILE A 174 -4.69 12.92 -6.27
N LYS A 175 -5.84 12.31 -6.56
CA LYS A 175 -7.03 13.01 -7.05
C LYS A 175 -7.57 14.00 -6.02
N GLU A 176 -7.68 13.61 -4.76
CA GLU A 176 -8.13 14.49 -3.67
C GLU A 176 -7.21 15.69 -3.49
N HIS A 177 -5.89 15.53 -3.67
CA HIS A 177 -4.92 16.63 -3.59
C HIS A 177 -4.94 17.57 -4.82
N THR A 178 -5.31 17.07 -6.01
CA THR A 178 -5.42 17.89 -7.22
C THR A 178 -6.73 18.66 -7.29
N ASP A 179 -7.82 18.14 -6.73
CA ASP A 179 -9.13 18.82 -6.70
C ASP A 179 -9.23 19.87 -5.59
N THR A 180 -8.37 19.80 -4.59
CA THR A 180 -8.24 20.81 -3.54
C THR A 180 -7.04 21.70 -3.82
N SER A 181 -7.23 22.80 -4.57
CA SER A 181 -6.36 23.97 -4.52
C SER A 181 -6.48 24.59 -3.12
N ILE A 182 -5.83 23.98 -2.15
CA ILE A 182 -5.93 24.37 -0.75
C ILE A 182 -4.89 25.47 -0.48
N THR A 183 -5.41 26.68 -0.31
CA THR A 183 -4.81 27.73 0.50
C THR A 183 -4.47 27.15 1.88
N GLY A 184 -3.16 27.23 2.20
CA GLY A 184 -2.67 26.72 3.48
C GLY A 184 -3.18 27.53 4.65
N GLU A 185 -4.19 27.02 5.30
CA GLU A 185 -4.52 27.35 6.68
C GLU A 185 -4.81 26.03 7.42
N ASP A 186 -4.18 25.90 8.59
CA ASP A 186 -4.35 24.77 9.52
C ASP A 186 -5.83 24.64 9.92
N THR A 187 -6.63 23.94 9.14
CA THR A 187 -7.98 23.56 9.56
C THR A 187 -7.92 22.27 10.38
N GLU A 188 -7.94 22.44 11.69
CA GLU A 188 -8.34 21.40 12.63
C GLU A 188 -9.75 20.92 12.27
N THR A 189 -9.89 19.85 11.52
CA THR A 189 -11.03 18.92 11.59
C THR A 189 -10.88 17.81 10.55
N ASN A 190 -10.18 16.73 10.89
CA ASN A 190 -10.56 15.43 10.37
C ASN A 190 -10.71 14.48 11.55
N HIS A 191 -11.95 14.34 11.96
CA HIS A 191 -12.38 13.42 12.99
C HIS A 191 -12.11 11.98 12.50
N VAL A 192 -10.97 11.44 12.90
CA VAL A 192 -10.75 9.99 12.83
C VAL A 192 -11.70 9.39 13.87
N PRO A 193 -12.72 8.61 13.47
CA PRO A 193 -13.63 8.02 14.43
C PRO A 193 -12.82 7.15 15.40
N PRO A 194 -13.18 7.13 16.70
CA PRO A 194 -12.47 6.33 17.68
C PRO A 194 -12.53 4.87 17.25
N MET A 195 -11.36 4.26 17.03
CA MET A 195 -11.28 2.81 16.80
C MET A 195 -11.97 2.11 17.97
N LYS A 196 -12.98 1.28 17.66
CA LYS A 196 -13.60 0.39 18.66
C LYS A 196 -12.49 -0.34 19.39
N LYS A 197 -12.59 -0.41 20.72
CA LYS A 197 -11.61 -1.12 21.57
C LYS A 197 -11.25 -2.45 20.94
N TYR A 198 -9.99 -2.63 20.63
CA TYR A 198 -9.43 -3.90 20.14
C TYR A 198 -9.66 -4.95 21.23
N ASP A 199 -10.42 -5.98 20.90
CA ASP A 199 -10.63 -7.14 21.75
C ASP A 199 -9.69 -8.26 21.27
N PRO A 200 -8.60 -8.55 21.99
CA PRO A 200 -7.64 -9.57 21.59
C PRO A 200 -8.19 -11.00 21.63
N SER A 201 -9.39 -11.22 22.20
CA SER A 201 -10.04 -12.53 22.24
C SER A 201 -10.75 -12.88 20.93
N LYS A 202 -11.02 -11.90 20.06
CA LYS A 202 -11.50 -12.11 18.69
C LYS A 202 -10.29 -12.14 17.78
N VAL A 203 -9.91 -13.32 17.30
CA VAL A 203 -8.83 -13.53 16.34
C VAL A 203 -9.28 -13.04 14.96
N GLU A 204 -9.50 -11.73 14.86
CA GLU A 204 -9.61 -11.04 13.59
C GLU A 204 -8.20 -10.83 13.08
N THR A 205 -7.86 -11.39 11.92
CA THR A 205 -6.54 -11.16 11.34
C THR A 205 -6.40 -9.67 10.97
N LYS A 206 -5.16 -9.16 10.90
CA LYS A 206 -4.94 -7.76 10.46
C LYS A 206 -5.57 -7.48 9.07
N LYS A 207 -5.71 -8.50 8.22
CA LYS A 207 -6.37 -8.40 6.92
C LYS A 207 -7.88 -8.25 7.05
N ASP A 208 -8.49 -9.03 7.94
CA ASP A 208 -9.93 -8.94 8.18
C ASP A 208 -10.29 -7.58 8.79
N ALA A 209 -9.45 -7.06 9.68
CA ALA A 209 -9.62 -5.72 10.24
C ALA A 209 -9.53 -4.64 9.16
N LEU A 210 -8.58 -4.73 8.23
CA LEU A 210 -8.43 -3.81 7.11
C LEU A 210 -9.60 -3.94 6.11
N TYR A 211 -10.03 -5.15 5.80
CA TYR A 211 -11.21 -5.41 4.96
C TYR A 211 -12.48 -4.78 5.55
N ASN A 212 -12.74 -5.03 6.83
CA ASN A 212 -13.88 -4.46 7.54
C ASN A 212 -13.81 -2.93 7.65
N PHE A 213 -12.61 -2.37 7.75
CA PHE A 213 -12.39 -0.92 7.71
C PHE A 213 -12.84 -0.33 6.37
N PHE A 214 -12.43 -0.90 5.23
CA PHE A 214 -12.84 -0.42 3.91
C PHE A 214 -14.36 -0.52 3.73
N LEU A 215 -15.00 -1.62 4.14
CA LEU A 215 -16.44 -1.76 4.09
C LEU A 215 -17.15 -0.71 4.96
N ALA A 216 -16.66 -0.44 6.16
CA ALA A 216 -17.22 0.57 7.05
C ALA A 216 -17.09 1.99 6.50
N LYS A 217 -16.10 2.23 5.64
CA LYS A 217 -15.92 3.49 4.89
C LYS A 217 -16.72 3.55 3.59
N GLY A 218 -17.43 2.49 3.23
CA GLY A 218 -18.15 2.39 1.95
C GLY A 218 -17.23 2.20 0.74
N ASP A 219 -15.94 1.90 0.97
CA ASP A 219 -14.96 1.66 -0.11
C ASP A 219 -14.95 0.19 -0.52
N THR A 220 -15.99 -0.22 -1.23
CA THR A 220 -16.13 -1.59 -1.74
C THR A 220 -14.99 -1.97 -2.67
N VAL A 221 -14.48 -1.02 -3.48
CA VAL A 221 -13.37 -1.26 -4.42
C VAL A 221 -12.11 -1.64 -3.66
N ALA A 222 -11.72 -0.87 -2.63
CA ALA A 222 -10.55 -1.20 -1.82
C ALA A 222 -10.71 -2.55 -1.10
N ALA A 223 -11.92 -2.88 -0.62
CA ALA A 223 -12.20 -4.17 0.02
C ALA A 223 -12.02 -5.34 -0.97
N GLU A 224 -12.59 -5.24 -2.16
CA GLU A 224 -12.48 -6.27 -3.21
C GLU A 224 -11.04 -6.41 -3.74
N LEU A 225 -10.31 -5.30 -3.90
CA LEU A 225 -8.88 -5.34 -4.29
C LEU A 225 -8.02 -5.98 -3.20
N LEU A 226 -8.32 -5.77 -1.92
CA LEU A 226 -7.64 -6.46 -0.83
C LEU A 226 -7.88 -7.98 -0.88
N GLN A 227 -9.11 -8.41 -1.22
CA GLN A 227 -9.43 -9.81 -1.45
C GLN A 227 -8.63 -10.37 -2.63
N TYR A 228 -8.61 -9.66 -3.76
CA TYR A 228 -7.83 -10.02 -4.94
C TYR A 228 -6.34 -10.20 -4.61
N ASP A 229 -5.70 -9.19 -4.03
CA ASP A 229 -4.29 -9.25 -3.66
C ASP A 229 -3.99 -10.38 -2.67
N THR A 230 -4.93 -10.65 -1.75
CA THR A 230 -4.80 -11.76 -0.80
C THR A 230 -4.79 -13.11 -1.53
N LEU A 231 -5.73 -13.33 -2.45
CA LEU A 231 -5.81 -14.57 -3.23
C LEU A 231 -4.54 -14.83 -4.03
N VAL A 232 -4.07 -13.80 -4.72
CA VAL A 232 -2.89 -13.88 -5.57
C VAL A 232 -1.61 -14.06 -4.75
N SER A 233 -1.45 -13.31 -3.64
CA SER A 233 -0.25 -13.37 -2.80
C SER A 233 -0.08 -14.72 -2.10
N TYR A 234 -1.15 -15.38 -1.75
CA TYR A 234 -1.13 -16.67 -1.08
C TYR A 234 -1.41 -17.86 -2.02
N ARG A 235 -1.44 -17.62 -3.32
CA ARG A 235 -1.67 -18.65 -4.36
C ARG A 235 -2.88 -19.52 -4.05
N GLY A 236 -4.01 -18.89 -3.74
CA GLY A 236 -5.27 -19.58 -3.41
C GLY A 236 -5.27 -20.45 -2.14
N LYS A 237 -4.17 -20.47 -1.37
CA LYS A 237 -4.10 -21.23 -0.10
C LYS A 237 -4.86 -20.57 1.05
N VAL A 238 -5.41 -19.39 0.83
CA VAL A 238 -6.26 -18.72 1.81
C VAL A 238 -7.60 -19.41 1.84
N ARG A 239 -8.03 -19.83 3.04
CA ARG A 239 -9.40 -20.33 3.21
C ARG A 239 -10.37 -19.21 2.83
N SER A 240 -11.44 -19.58 2.14
CA SER A 240 -12.49 -18.66 1.66
C SER A 240 -13.14 -17.78 2.75
N GLU A 241 -12.90 -18.08 4.00
CA GLU A 241 -13.40 -17.35 5.17
C GLU A 241 -12.48 -16.19 5.59
N ALA A 242 -11.21 -16.19 5.14
CA ALA A 242 -10.30 -15.09 5.40
C ALA A 242 -10.58 -13.95 4.41
N VAL A 243 -10.74 -12.72 4.90
CA VAL A 243 -11.05 -11.50 4.13
C VAL A 243 -12.45 -11.45 3.50
N GLY A 244 -13.46 -12.07 4.12
CA GLY A 244 -14.84 -11.98 3.67
C GLY A 244 -15.10 -12.55 2.27
N LEU A 245 -14.23 -13.44 1.77
CA LEU A 245 -14.46 -14.08 0.48
C LEU A 245 -15.78 -14.88 0.54
N PRO A 246 -16.64 -14.73 -0.48
CA PRO A 246 -17.88 -15.49 -0.52
C PRO A 246 -17.56 -16.99 -0.51
N LYS A 247 -18.29 -17.75 0.34
CA LYS A 247 -18.23 -19.21 0.28
C LYS A 247 -18.54 -19.62 -1.15
N GLN A 248 -17.68 -20.45 -1.72
CA GLN A 248 -17.98 -21.07 -3.01
C GLN A 248 -19.20 -21.95 -2.83
N THR A 249 -20.39 -21.39 -3.09
CA THR A 249 -21.63 -22.14 -2.98
C THR A 249 -21.69 -23.20 -4.07
N LYS A 250 -22.47 -24.24 -3.84
CA LYS A 250 -22.66 -25.30 -4.83
C LYS A 250 -23.26 -24.78 -6.14
N GLU A 251 -24.10 -23.74 -6.04
CA GLU A 251 -24.69 -23.04 -7.17
C GLU A 251 -23.64 -22.31 -8.03
N LEU A 252 -22.79 -21.53 -7.38
CA LEU A 252 -21.70 -20.81 -8.08
C LEU A 252 -20.75 -21.77 -8.82
N LEU A 253 -20.50 -22.93 -8.23
CA LEU A 253 -19.69 -23.98 -8.84
C LEU A 253 -20.41 -24.69 -10.00
N GLN A 254 -21.74 -24.85 -9.91
CA GLN A 254 -22.53 -25.43 -11.00
C GLN A 254 -22.62 -24.49 -12.21
N GLU A 255 -22.82 -23.18 -11.97
CA GLU A 255 -22.77 -22.18 -13.04
C GLU A 255 -21.40 -22.12 -13.72
N GLY A 256 -20.30 -22.25 -12.97
CA GLY A 256 -18.96 -22.31 -13.51
C GLY A 256 -18.63 -23.59 -14.27
N GLU A 257 -19.31 -24.70 -13.97
CA GLU A 257 -18.98 -26.01 -14.53
C GLU A 257 -19.08 -26.06 -16.06
N ALA A 258 -20.10 -25.42 -16.62
CA ALA A 258 -20.30 -25.35 -18.08
C ALA A 258 -19.12 -24.67 -18.78
N PHE A 259 -18.60 -23.57 -18.20
CA PHE A 259 -17.43 -22.88 -18.72
C PHE A 259 -16.17 -23.77 -18.66
N TRP A 260 -15.87 -24.33 -17.49
CA TRP A 260 -14.63 -25.09 -17.29
C TRP A 260 -14.59 -26.41 -18.10
N ARG A 261 -15.72 -27.03 -18.34
CA ARG A 261 -15.80 -28.24 -19.18
C ARG A 261 -15.77 -27.97 -20.69
N ASN A 262 -16.05 -26.73 -21.08
CA ASN A 262 -16.01 -26.35 -22.49
C ASN A 262 -14.61 -25.82 -22.87
N GLU A 263 -13.71 -26.75 -23.22
CA GLU A 263 -12.34 -26.42 -23.57
C GLU A 263 -12.23 -25.38 -24.71
N LYS A 264 -13.16 -25.41 -25.67
CA LYS A 264 -13.18 -24.48 -26.81
C LYS A 264 -13.46 -23.04 -26.34
N ILE A 265 -14.36 -22.86 -25.40
CA ILE A 265 -14.66 -21.53 -24.86
C ILE A 265 -13.57 -21.12 -23.86
N ALA A 266 -13.19 -21.99 -22.95
CA ALA A 266 -12.15 -21.68 -21.95
C ALA A 266 -10.80 -21.34 -22.58
N SER A 267 -10.44 -21.96 -23.71
CA SER A 267 -9.20 -21.68 -24.45
C SER A 267 -9.15 -20.29 -25.09
N GLN A 268 -10.28 -19.58 -25.19
CA GLN A 268 -10.31 -18.18 -25.65
C GLN A 268 -9.75 -17.22 -24.57
N TYR A 269 -9.80 -17.62 -23.31
CA TYR A 269 -9.37 -16.84 -22.15
C TYR A 269 -8.07 -17.37 -21.54
N ILE A 270 -7.86 -18.68 -21.61
CA ILE A 270 -6.74 -19.38 -20.99
C ILE A 270 -5.95 -20.12 -22.07
N PRO A 271 -4.74 -19.66 -22.44
CA PRO A 271 -3.92 -20.31 -23.46
C PRO A 271 -3.67 -21.79 -23.17
N ASN A 272 -3.85 -22.65 -24.18
CA ASN A 272 -3.63 -24.10 -24.08
C ASN A 272 -4.45 -24.80 -22.99
N TYR A 273 -5.63 -24.26 -22.69
CA TYR A 273 -6.50 -24.83 -21.66
C TYR A 273 -6.96 -26.23 -22.04
N THR A 274 -6.86 -27.16 -21.08
CA THR A 274 -7.48 -28.49 -21.14
C THR A 274 -8.10 -28.81 -19.79
N PHE A 275 -9.31 -29.34 -19.80
CA PHE A 275 -9.96 -29.78 -18.57
C PHE A 275 -9.26 -31.04 -18.04
N LYS A 276 -8.65 -30.95 -16.87
CA LYS A 276 -7.99 -32.09 -16.22
C LYS A 276 -8.84 -32.67 -15.10
N GLU A 277 -8.95 -31.92 -14.01
CA GLU A 277 -9.69 -32.30 -12.81
C GLU A 277 -10.14 -31.04 -12.09
N TRP A 278 -11.35 -31.06 -11.51
CA TRP A 278 -11.86 -29.97 -10.69
C TRP A 278 -10.89 -29.51 -9.60
N ARG A 279 -10.21 -30.44 -8.95
CA ARG A 279 -9.24 -30.12 -7.89
C ARG A 279 -8.11 -29.24 -8.41
N LYS A 280 -7.59 -29.53 -9.59
CA LYS A 280 -6.48 -28.76 -10.21
C LYS A 280 -6.95 -27.38 -10.64
N ILE A 281 -8.15 -27.29 -11.25
CA ILE A 281 -8.75 -26.01 -11.62
C ILE A 281 -8.93 -25.11 -10.40
N ARG A 282 -9.53 -25.60 -9.31
CA ARG A 282 -9.73 -24.85 -8.08
C ARG A 282 -8.45 -24.49 -7.32
N GLN A 283 -7.35 -25.18 -7.58
CA GLN A 283 -6.05 -24.83 -7.02
C GLN A 283 -5.40 -23.66 -7.74
N GLN A 284 -5.73 -23.45 -9.01
CA GLN A 284 -5.15 -22.40 -9.84
C GLN A 284 -6.10 -21.22 -10.05
N TYR A 285 -7.38 -21.48 -10.20
CA TYR A 285 -8.37 -20.44 -10.53
C TYR A 285 -9.38 -20.27 -9.40
N VAL A 286 -9.67 -19.01 -9.07
CA VAL A 286 -10.71 -18.63 -8.11
C VAL A 286 -11.74 -17.78 -8.81
N GLU A 287 -13.00 -18.09 -8.62
CA GLU A 287 -14.12 -17.30 -9.09
C GLU A 287 -14.58 -16.35 -8.00
N MET A 288 -14.70 -15.08 -8.32
CA MET A 288 -15.05 -14.03 -7.37
C MET A 288 -16.08 -13.07 -7.99
N PRO A 289 -17.28 -12.94 -7.40
CA PRO A 289 -18.18 -11.83 -7.72
C PRO A 289 -17.45 -10.51 -7.42
N MET A 290 -17.55 -9.54 -8.31
CA MET A 290 -16.80 -8.31 -8.22
C MET A 290 -17.64 -7.13 -8.72
N SER A 291 -17.42 -5.95 -8.15
CA SER A 291 -18.03 -4.72 -8.62
C SER A 291 -17.44 -4.27 -9.97
N LYS A 292 -18.22 -3.52 -10.73
CA LYS A 292 -17.80 -2.98 -12.02
C LYS A 292 -16.57 -2.09 -11.90
N ASP A 293 -16.50 -1.30 -10.84
CA ASP A 293 -15.40 -0.36 -10.65
C ASP A 293 -14.10 -1.07 -10.27
N THR A 294 -14.17 -2.13 -9.47
CA THR A 294 -13.01 -2.99 -9.17
C THR A 294 -12.50 -3.70 -10.42
N ALA A 295 -13.40 -4.25 -11.25
CA ALA A 295 -13.01 -4.89 -12.51
C ALA A 295 -12.25 -3.93 -13.44
N LYS A 296 -12.70 -2.67 -13.53
CA LYS A 296 -11.99 -1.63 -14.29
C LYS A 296 -10.59 -1.34 -13.73
N VAL A 297 -10.44 -1.27 -12.40
CA VAL A 297 -9.12 -1.08 -11.77
C VAL A 297 -8.18 -2.24 -12.10
N LEU A 298 -8.69 -3.46 -12.22
CA LEU A 298 -7.93 -4.63 -12.67
C LEU A 298 -7.65 -4.66 -14.17
N GLY A 299 -8.06 -3.63 -14.92
CA GLY A 299 -7.86 -3.54 -16.37
C GLY A 299 -8.75 -4.48 -17.18
N ILE A 300 -9.89 -4.90 -16.62
CA ILE A 300 -10.87 -5.73 -17.33
C ILE A 300 -11.71 -4.81 -18.22
N GLU A 301 -11.69 -5.06 -19.52
CA GLU A 301 -12.46 -4.33 -20.52
C GLU A 301 -13.87 -4.91 -20.67
N ASN A 302 -14.78 -4.13 -21.27
CA ASN A 302 -16.15 -4.53 -21.60
C ASN A 302 -16.96 -5.10 -20.42
N VAL A 303 -16.83 -4.47 -19.25
CA VAL A 303 -17.54 -4.90 -18.04
C VAL A 303 -19.05 -4.72 -18.20
N PRO A 304 -19.88 -5.79 -18.04
CA PRO A 304 -21.32 -5.73 -18.23
C PRO A 304 -22.03 -4.89 -17.15
N ASN A 305 -23.28 -4.51 -17.40
CA ASN A 305 -24.11 -3.79 -16.45
C ASN A 305 -24.94 -4.72 -15.53
N VAL A 306 -24.73 -6.02 -15.62
CA VAL A 306 -25.37 -7.06 -14.80
C VAL A 306 -24.34 -7.66 -13.85
N PRO A 307 -24.73 -8.32 -12.77
CA PRO A 307 -23.79 -9.05 -11.91
C PRO A 307 -22.94 -10.03 -12.73
N PHE A 308 -21.68 -10.12 -12.42
CA PHE A 308 -20.73 -10.99 -13.11
C PHE A 308 -19.71 -11.60 -12.15
N THR A 309 -19.05 -12.64 -12.59
CA THR A 309 -18.00 -13.32 -11.84
C THR A 309 -16.66 -13.16 -12.57
N VAL A 310 -15.64 -12.75 -11.85
CA VAL A 310 -14.27 -12.65 -12.36
C VAL A 310 -13.52 -13.93 -12.04
N VAL A 311 -12.83 -14.48 -13.01
CA VAL A 311 -11.88 -15.58 -12.86
C VAL A 311 -10.50 -14.99 -12.60
N ILE A 312 -9.89 -15.41 -11.50
CA ILE A 312 -8.57 -14.98 -11.06
C ILE A 312 -7.62 -16.17 -11.11
N ASP A 313 -6.56 -16.07 -11.90
CA ASP A 313 -5.44 -17.01 -11.88
C ASP A 313 -4.50 -16.63 -10.73
N VAL A 314 -4.43 -17.46 -9.69
CA VAL A 314 -3.60 -17.21 -8.52
C VAL A 314 -2.09 -17.33 -8.80
N ASN A 315 -1.70 -17.91 -9.93
CA ASN A 315 -0.31 -18.00 -10.39
C ASN A 315 0.10 -16.79 -11.27
N LYS A 316 -0.86 -15.92 -11.63
CA LYS A 316 -0.66 -14.75 -12.50
C LYS A 316 -0.18 -15.08 -13.93
N GLU A 317 -0.42 -16.29 -14.41
CA GLU A 317 -0.10 -16.70 -15.76
C GLU A 317 -1.13 -16.12 -16.77
N VAL A 318 -2.36 -15.89 -16.28
CA VAL A 318 -3.46 -15.32 -17.05
C VAL A 318 -3.98 -14.07 -16.36
N LYS A 319 -4.27 -13.01 -17.12
CA LYS A 319 -4.92 -11.81 -16.60
C LYS A 319 -6.33 -12.13 -16.10
N PRO A 320 -6.83 -11.47 -15.06
CA PRO A 320 -8.21 -11.62 -14.62
C PRO A 320 -9.20 -11.35 -15.77
N PHE A 321 -10.24 -12.16 -15.90
CA PHE A 321 -11.26 -12.01 -16.94
C PHE A 321 -12.65 -12.32 -16.39
N ILE A 322 -13.68 -11.79 -17.06
CA ILE A 322 -15.06 -12.09 -16.72
C ILE A 322 -15.42 -13.46 -17.29
N ARG A 323 -15.92 -14.35 -16.43
CA ARG A 323 -16.42 -15.64 -16.87
C ARG A 323 -17.64 -15.42 -17.79
N PRO A 324 -17.62 -15.91 -19.03
CA PRO A 324 -18.80 -15.81 -19.88
C PRO A 324 -19.95 -16.67 -19.34
N GLU A 325 -21.16 -16.17 -19.45
CA GLU A 325 -22.35 -16.98 -19.25
C GLU A 325 -22.47 -17.98 -20.39
N ILE A 326 -22.66 -19.24 -20.06
CA ILE A 326 -22.91 -20.30 -21.02
C ILE A 326 -24.32 -20.80 -20.76
N GLU A 327 -25.22 -20.59 -21.71
CA GLU A 327 -26.54 -21.20 -21.66
C GLU A 327 -26.38 -22.72 -21.56
N ALA A 328 -26.95 -23.31 -20.53
CA ALA A 328 -26.98 -24.77 -20.39
C ALA A 328 -27.82 -25.33 -21.54
N CYS A 329 -27.13 -26.07 -22.44
CA CYS A 329 -27.81 -26.83 -23.50
C CYS A 329 -28.64 -27.97 -22.90
#